data_942a21cd4b41b73a07c8cc3e13fe5f3c
#
_entry.id   942a21cd4b41b73a07c8cc3e13fe5f3c
#
_cell.length_a   1.000
_cell.length_b   1.000
_cell.length_c   1.000
_cell.angle_alpha   90.00
_cell.angle_beta   90.00
_cell.angle_gamma   90.00
#
_symmetry.space_group_name_H-M   'P 1'
#
loop_
_entity.id
_entity.type
_entity.pdbx_description
1 polymer ?
#
loop_
_entity_poly.entity_id
_entity_poly.type
_entity_poly.pdbx_seq_one_letter_code
_entity_poly.pdbx_strand_id
1 'polypeptide(L)'
;MATENKYQKSIDRLNQAIGKEIATTLQYLYFHVHFEDDGYEYFSKMMKQTSITEMFHTDKIADRILFLQGEVEMMPSFEPRKIRDVKEALEFSMTLEQRTVDSYNEWARLCAAEDDQITHKLFQDLAKEEEEHLDMFRTEMENMLNYGEQYLALQSIAHSKEITLSLIHI
;
A
#
# COMPACT_ATOMS: atom_id res chain seq x y z
N MET A 1 32.17 -19.53 16.10
CA MET A 1 31.29 -18.40 16.43
C MET A 1 30.75 -17.86 15.11
N ALA A 2 29.44 -17.87 14.92
CA ALA A 2 28.87 -17.24 13.72
C ALA A 2 29.16 -15.73 13.83
N THR A 3 29.85 -15.18 12.83
CA THR A 3 30.07 -13.73 12.74
C THR A 3 28.69 -13.05 12.61
N GLU A 4 28.38 -12.16 13.53
CA GLU A 4 27.14 -11.37 13.48
C GLU A 4 27.04 -10.65 12.12
N ASN A 5 25.88 -10.72 11.47
CA ASN A 5 25.71 -10.09 10.16
C ASN A 5 25.81 -8.57 10.32
N LYS A 6 26.73 -7.94 9.62
CA LYS A 6 26.96 -6.49 9.65
C LYS A 6 25.66 -5.69 9.42
N TYR A 7 24.74 -6.24 8.64
CA TYR A 7 23.48 -5.60 8.23
C TYR A 7 22.25 -6.09 9.02
N GLN A 8 22.45 -6.76 10.17
CA GLN A 8 21.32 -7.35 10.92
C GLN A 8 20.22 -6.32 11.23
N LYS A 9 20.59 -5.13 11.63
CA LYS A 9 19.59 -4.06 11.89
C LYS A 9 18.82 -3.61 10.66
N SER A 10 19.46 -3.60 9.48
CA SER A 10 18.76 -3.34 8.21
C SER A 10 17.80 -4.47 7.88
N ILE A 11 18.21 -5.72 8.07
CA ILE A 11 17.38 -6.93 7.87
C ILE A 11 16.15 -6.89 8.79
N ASP A 12 16.33 -6.52 10.06
CA ASP A 12 15.23 -6.43 11.03
C ASP A 12 14.19 -5.37 10.62
N ARG A 13 14.64 -4.20 10.12
CA ARG A 13 13.73 -3.15 9.60
C ARG A 13 13.04 -3.59 8.31
N LEU A 14 13.77 -4.23 7.41
CA LEU A 14 13.20 -4.76 6.17
C LEU A 14 12.13 -5.83 6.45
N ASN A 15 12.34 -6.71 7.43
CA ASN A 15 11.33 -7.67 7.85
C ASN A 15 10.10 -7.00 8.50
N GLN A 16 10.29 -5.93 9.26
CA GLN A 16 9.17 -5.12 9.75
C GLN A 16 8.39 -4.48 8.57
N ALA A 17 9.10 -4.01 7.53
CA ALA A 17 8.48 -3.50 6.31
C ALA A 17 7.69 -4.60 5.59
N ILE A 18 8.25 -5.79 5.37
CA ILE A 18 7.54 -6.96 4.82
C ILE A 18 6.21 -7.18 5.53
N GLY A 19 6.21 -7.15 6.86
CA GLY A 19 4.99 -7.33 7.65
C GLY A 19 3.95 -6.25 7.38
N LYS A 20 4.36 -4.99 7.19
CA LYS A 20 3.47 -3.88 6.83
C LYS A 20 2.90 -4.09 5.43
N GLU A 21 3.73 -4.31 4.42
CA GLU A 21 3.31 -4.46 3.02
C GLU A 21 2.34 -5.63 2.84
N ILE A 22 2.61 -6.79 3.44
CA ILE A 22 1.70 -7.93 3.39
C ILE A 22 0.35 -7.58 4.03
N ALA A 23 0.36 -6.94 5.20
CA ALA A 23 -0.86 -6.56 5.90
C ALA A 23 -1.67 -5.54 5.09
N THR A 24 -1.01 -4.57 4.46
CA THR A 24 -1.62 -3.56 3.59
C THR A 24 -2.15 -4.19 2.29
N THR A 25 -1.39 -5.09 1.66
CA THR A 25 -1.85 -5.89 0.52
C THR A 25 -3.17 -6.59 0.83
N LEU A 26 -3.25 -7.29 1.96
CA LEU A 26 -4.46 -8.04 2.37
C LEU A 26 -5.60 -7.08 2.71
N GLN A 27 -5.33 -5.93 3.32
CA GLN A 27 -6.34 -4.92 3.63
C GLN A 27 -6.97 -4.35 2.36
N TYR A 28 -6.16 -3.96 1.38
CA TYR A 28 -6.68 -3.40 0.12
C TYR A 28 -7.35 -4.46 -0.75
N LEU A 29 -6.88 -5.71 -0.70
CA LEU A 29 -7.60 -6.82 -1.32
C LEU A 29 -8.97 -7.04 -0.67
N TYR A 30 -9.07 -6.93 0.67
CA TYR A 30 -10.36 -6.97 1.38
C TYR A 30 -11.29 -5.85 0.89
N PHE A 31 -10.82 -4.61 0.80
CA PHE A 31 -11.62 -3.50 0.28
C PHE A 31 -12.05 -3.73 -1.17
N HIS A 32 -11.11 -4.17 -2.03
CA HIS A 32 -11.41 -4.48 -3.42
C HIS A 32 -12.60 -5.42 -3.58
N VAL A 33 -12.55 -6.61 -2.97
CA VAL A 33 -13.60 -7.64 -3.17
C VAL A 33 -14.95 -7.19 -2.63
N HIS A 34 -14.98 -6.42 -1.54
CA HIS A 34 -16.22 -5.92 -0.96
C HIS A 34 -16.80 -4.75 -1.73
N PHE A 35 -15.97 -3.82 -2.20
CA PHE A 35 -16.44 -2.71 -3.03
C PHE A 35 -16.94 -3.18 -4.38
N GLU A 36 -16.36 -4.26 -4.94
CA GLU A 36 -16.87 -4.90 -6.15
C GLU A 36 -18.28 -5.49 -5.93
N ASP A 37 -18.48 -6.22 -4.83
CA ASP A 37 -19.76 -6.81 -4.45
C ASP A 37 -20.83 -5.73 -4.15
N ASP A 38 -20.44 -4.61 -3.54
CA ASP A 38 -21.32 -3.49 -3.21
C ASP A 38 -21.58 -2.55 -4.42
N GLY A 39 -20.94 -2.79 -5.59
CA GLY A 39 -21.15 -2.00 -6.82
C GLY A 39 -20.31 -0.73 -6.92
N TYR A 40 -19.31 -0.54 -6.07
CA TYR A 40 -18.36 0.60 -6.09
C TYR A 40 -17.14 0.29 -6.96
N GLU A 41 -17.36 0.04 -8.23
CA GLU A 41 -16.34 -0.51 -9.13
C GLU A 41 -15.10 0.37 -9.27
N TYR A 42 -15.23 1.70 -9.27
CA TYR A 42 -14.11 2.62 -9.29
C TYR A 42 -13.18 2.42 -8.08
N PHE A 43 -13.76 2.44 -6.88
CA PHE A 43 -13.00 2.22 -5.64
C PHE A 43 -12.45 0.81 -5.53
N SER A 44 -13.20 -0.18 -6.01
CA SER A 44 -12.73 -1.56 -6.11
C SER A 44 -11.46 -1.67 -6.95
N LYS A 45 -11.44 -1.07 -8.15
CA LYS A 45 -10.27 -1.06 -9.04
C LYS A 45 -9.08 -0.32 -8.42
N MET A 46 -9.32 0.83 -7.79
CA MET A 46 -8.30 1.59 -7.09
C MET A 46 -7.64 0.75 -6.00
N MET A 47 -8.43 0.13 -5.11
CA MET A 47 -7.91 -0.71 -4.03
C MET A 47 -7.17 -1.95 -4.56
N LYS A 48 -7.65 -2.56 -5.64
CA LYS A 48 -6.96 -3.67 -6.30
C LYS A 48 -5.59 -3.26 -6.82
N GLN A 49 -5.52 -2.12 -7.53
CA GLN A 49 -4.27 -1.63 -8.09
C GLN A 49 -3.25 -1.33 -6.97
N THR A 50 -3.69 -0.69 -5.90
CA THR A 50 -2.83 -0.41 -4.75
C THR A 50 -2.35 -1.70 -4.08
N SER A 51 -3.26 -2.68 -3.86
CA SER A 51 -2.87 -4.00 -3.33
C SER A 51 -1.78 -4.68 -4.16
N ILE A 52 -1.84 -4.58 -5.49
CA ILE A 52 -0.81 -5.12 -6.39
C ILE A 52 0.52 -4.36 -6.22
N THR A 53 0.49 -3.05 -6.05
CA THR A 53 1.71 -2.25 -5.81
C THR A 53 2.36 -2.65 -4.49
N GLU A 54 1.59 -2.81 -3.40
CA GLU A 54 2.11 -3.28 -2.10
C GLU A 54 2.75 -4.68 -2.18
N MET A 55 2.17 -5.56 -3.00
CA MET A 55 2.80 -6.86 -3.27
C MET A 55 4.17 -6.70 -3.96
N PHE A 56 4.33 -5.76 -4.89
CA PHE A 56 5.64 -5.47 -5.50
C PHE A 56 6.61 -4.80 -4.53
N HIS A 57 6.13 -3.99 -3.55
CA HIS A 57 6.98 -3.50 -2.47
C HIS A 57 7.54 -4.66 -1.64
N THR A 58 6.68 -5.63 -1.28
CA THR A 58 7.10 -6.85 -0.58
C THR A 58 8.22 -7.56 -1.34
N ASP A 59 8.11 -7.72 -2.66
CA ASP A 59 9.11 -8.37 -3.51
C ASP A 59 10.45 -7.61 -3.51
N LYS A 60 10.43 -6.29 -3.74
CA LYS A 60 11.62 -5.42 -3.69
C LYS A 60 12.35 -5.52 -2.33
N ILE A 61 11.59 -5.55 -1.23
CA ILE A 61 12.14 -5.63 0.13
C ILE A 61 12.74 -7.02 0.40
N ALA A 62 12.04 -8.09 -0.02
CA ALA A 62 12.52 -9.47 0.11
C ALA A 62 13.83 -9.68 -0.63
N ASP A 63 13.95 -9.19 -1.86
CA ASP A 63 15.19 -9.24 -2.64
C ASP A 63 16.36 -8.57 -1.89
N ARG A 64 16.12 -7.44 -1.22
CA ARG A 64 17.14 -6.75 -0.44
C ARG A 64 17.56 -7.57 0.79
N ILE A 65 16.61 -8.19 1.51
CA ILE A 65 16.91 -9.07 2.65
C ILE A 65 17.81 -10.24 2.21
N LEU A 66 17.45 -10.89 1.11
CA LEU A 66 18.22 -12.03 0.57
C LEU A 66 19.63 -11.62 0.13
N PHE A 67 19.76 -10.45 -0.51
CA PHE A 67 21.07 -9.89 -0.84
C PHE A 67 21.94 -9.68 0.41
N LEU A 68 21.35 -9.24 1.50
CA LEU A 68 22.03 -9.06 2.80
C LEU A 68 22.26 -10.38 3.56
N GLN A 69 21.91 -11.52 2.96
CA GLN A 69 22.00 -12.85 3.57
C GLN A 69 21.13 -13.00 4.83
N GLY A 70 19.99 -12.32 4.87
CA GLY A 70 18.96 -12.43 5.89
C GLY A 70 17.89 -13.46 5.55
N GLU A 71 17.10 -13.84 6.54
CA GLU A 71 15.88 -14.63 6.37
C GLU A 71 14.68 -13.71 6.15
N VAL A 72 13.80 -14.05 5.21
CA VAL A 72 12.59 -13.27 4.90
C VAL A 72 11.42 -13.79 5.76
N GLU A 73 10.81 -12.91 6.56
CA GLU A 73 9.69 -13.22 7.44
C GLU A 73 8.37 -12.80 6.78
N MET A 74 7.71 -13.72 6.06
CA MET A 74 6.45 -13.48 5.34
C MET A 74 5.23 -13.55 6.28
N MET A 75 5.15 -12.60 7.25
CA MET A 75 4.04 -12.54 8.21
C MET A 75 3.42 -11.14 8.23
N PRO A 76 2.08 -11.01 8.08
CA PRO A 76 1.42 -9.71 8.16
C PRO A 76 1.54 -9.11 9.56
N SER A 77 1.75 -7.80 9.66
CA SER A 77 1.87 -7.09 10.94
C SER A 77 0.54 -6.83 11.64
N PHE A 78 -0.58 -6.92 10.92
CA PHE A 78 -1.94 -6.83 11.45
C PHE A 78 -2.92 -7.63 10.59
N GLU A 79 -4.09 -7.97 11.15
CA GLU A 79 -5.19 -8.60 10.41
C GLU A 79 -6.06 -7.56 9.70
N PRO A 80 -6.60 -7.86 8.49
CA PRO A 80 -7.47 -6.94 7.78
C PRO A 80 -8.69 -6.52 8.60
N ARG A 81 -8.96 -5.23 8.67
CA ARG A 81 -10.16 -4.67 9.30
C ARG A 81 -11.37 -4.84 8.39
N LYS A 82 -12.50 -5.22 9.00
CA LYS A 82 -13.77 -5.44 8.29
C LYS A 82 -14.55 -4.13 8.12
N ILE A 83 -13.99 -3.20 7.36
CA ILE A 83 -14.61 -1.91 7.02
C ILE A 83 -15.30 -2.06 5.66
N ARG A 84 -16.58 -1.67 5.55
CA ARG A 84 -17.38 -1.76 4.32
C ARG A 84 -17.75 -0.39 3.76
N ASP A 85 -17.76 0.64 4.58
CA ASP A 85 -18.02 2.01 4.15
C ASP A 85 -16.81 2.59 3.42
N VAL A 86 -17.04 3.17 2.23
CA VAL A 86 -15.96 3.69 1.37
C VAL A 86 -15.21 4.84 2.03
N LYS A 87 -15.94 5.75 2.70
CA LYS A 87 -15.33 6.88 3.38
C LYS A 87 -14.46 6.43 4.55
N GLU A 88 -14.98 5.52 5.38
CA GLU A 88 -14.21 4.95 6.49
C GLU A 88 -12.97 4.19 6.00
N ALA A 89 -13.09 3.47 4.87
CA ALA A 89 -11.96 2.79 4.25
C ALA A 89 -10.89 3.76 3.75
N LEU A 90 -11.28 4.88 3.13
CA LEU A 90 -10.34 5.92 2.70
C LEU A 90 -9.64 6.57 3.91
N GLU A 91 -10.37 6.92 4.98
CA GLU A 91 -9.79 7.46 6.22
C GLU A 91 -8.77 6.49 6.84
N PHE A 92 -9.13 5.21 6.87
CA PHE A 92 -8.22 4.16 7.36
C PHE A 92 -6.99 4.02 6.47
N SER A 93 -7.16 4.00 5.14
CA SER A 93 -6.07 3.92 4.17
C SER A 93 -5.10 5.10 4.32
N MET A 94 -5.61 6.34 4.37
CA MET A 94 -4.78 7.54 4.61
C MET A 94 -3.95 7.44 5.89
N THR A 95 -4.55 6.91 6.97
CA THR A 95 -3.85 6.72 8.25
C THR A 95 -2.77 5.65 8.13
N LEU A 96 -3.02 4.60 7.38
CA LEU A 96 -2.09 3.48 7.16
C LEU A 96 -0.88 3.94 6.35
N GLU A 97 -1.13 4.62 5.21
CA GLU A 97 -0.03 5.15 4.37
C GLU A 97 0.82 6.19 5.10
N GLN A 98 0.19 7.12 5.82
CA GLN A 98 0.96 8.11 6.60
C GLN A 98 1.91 7.44 7.61
N ARG A 99 1.46 6.40 8.31
CA ARG A 99 2.30 5.65 9.24
C ARG A 99 3.41 4.89 8.53
N THR A 100 3.19 4.43 7.32
CA THR A 100 4.19 3.73 6.52
C THR A 100 5.24 4.73 6.01
N VAL A 101 4.83 5.88 5.49
CA VAL A 101 5.72 7.00 5.13
C VAL A 101 6.61 7.40 6.30
N ASP A 102 6.03 7.61 7.50
CA ASP A 102 6.77 8.00 8.70
C ASP A 102 7.81 6.93 9.07
N SER A 103 7.43 5.65 9.04
CA SER A 103 8.33 4.53 9.32
C SER A 103 9.48 4.45 8.32
N TYR A 104 9.19 4.56 7.03
CA TYR A 104 10.19 4.45 5.97
C TYR A 104 11.17 5.61 5.98
N ASN A 105 10.71 6.82 6.25
CA ASN A 105 11.58 7.98 6.44
C ASN A 105 12.52 7.80 7.65
N GLU A 106 12.02 7.26 8.77
CA GLU A 106 12.84 6.96 9.94
C GLU A 106 13.87 5.86 9.62
N TRP A 107 13.45 4.76 9.01
CA TRP A 107 14.33 3.64 8.70
C TRP A 107 15.36 3.99 7.63
N ALA A 108 15.01 4.82 6.65
CA ALA A 108 15.97 5.37 5.69
C ALA A 108 17.08 6.13 6.42
N ARG A 109 16.72 7.03 7.34
CA ARG A 109 17.70 7.80 8.15
C ARG A 109 18.60 6.90 8.97
N LEU A 110 18.05 5.85 9.61
CA LEU A 110 18.81 4.90 10.44
C LEU A 110 19.77 4.05 9.58
N CYS A 111 19.34 3.59 8.40
CA CYS A 111 20.20 2.85 7.49
C CYS A 111 21.35 3.72 6.96
N ALA A 112 21.09 5.00 6.66
CA ALA A 112 22.16 5.94 6.28
C ALA A 112 23.20 6.12 7.40
N ALA A 113 22.77 6.24 8.65
CA ALA A 113 23.65 6.37 9.82
C ALA A 113 24.49 5.11 10.09
N GLU A 114 24.05 3.95 9.59
CA GLU A 114 24.73 2.66 9.71
C GLU A 114 25.51 2.27 8.43
N ASP A 115 25.76 3.23 7.55
CA ASP A 115 26.49 3.06 6.28
C ASP A 115 25.83 2.06 5.28
N ASP A 116 24.53 1.77 5.43
CA ASP A 116 23.76 0.98 4.46
C ASP A 116 23.00 1.87 3.48
N GLN A 117 23.75 2.49 2.55
CA GLN A 117 23.23 3.47 1.60
C GLN A 117 22.21 2.87 0.60
N ILE A 118 22.30 1.57 0.31
CA ILE A 118 21.37 0.93 -0.64
C ILE A 118 20.00 0.67 0.03
N THR A 119 19.98 0.20 1.27
CA THR A 119 18.73 0.06 2.03
C THR A 119 18.13 1.43 2.37
N HIS A 120 18.97 2.43 2.69
CA HIS A 120 18.55 3.83 2.81
C HIS A 120 17.79 4.29 1.56
N LYS A 121 18.38 4.10 0.37
CA LYS A 121 17.78 4.49 -0.89
C LYS A 121 16.48 3.72 -1.16
N LEU A 122 16.42 2.42 -0.88
CA LEU A 122 15.23 1.61 -1.02
C LEU A 122 14.08 2.18 -0.18
N PHE A 123 14.30 2.47 1.10
CA PHE A 123 13.26 3.08 1.95
C PHE A 123 12.83 4.47 1.49
N GLN A 124 13.74 5.27 0.91
CA GLN A 124 13.35 6.55 0.32
C GLN A 124 12.44 6.39 -0.90
N ASP A 125 12.76 5.43 -1.77
CA ASP A 125 11.95 5.15 -2.97
C ASP A 125 10.57 4.62 -2.58
N LEU A 126 10.50 3.70 -1.62
CA LEU A 126 9.24 3.21 -1.07
C LEU A 126 8.44 4.33 -0.41
N ALA A 127 9.04 5.15 0.45
CA ALA A 127 8.36 6.28 1.09
C ALA A 127 7.71 7.21 0.07
N LYS A 128 8.37 7.45 -1.07
CA LYS A 128 7.81 8.25 -2.15
C LYS A 128 6.60 7.58 -2.80
N GLU A 129 6.65 6.27 -3.04
CA GLU A 129 5.52 5.51 -3.60
C GLU A 129 4.32 5.53 -2.63
N GLU A 130 4.56 5.44 -1.29
CA GLU A 130 3.50 5.57 -0.27
C GLU A 130 2.91 6.98 -0.17
N GLU A 131 3.71 8.03 -0.39
CA GLU A 131 3.19 9.40 -0.49
C GLU A 131 2.26 9.56 -1.71
N GLU A 132 2.51 8.87 -2.82
CA GLU A 132 1.64 8.84 -3.99
C GLU A 132 0.30 8.14 -3.68
N HIS A 133 0.31 7.02 -2.93
CA HIS A 133 -0.90 6.36 -2.44
C HIS A 133 -1.69 7.27 -1.49
N LEU A 134 -1.01 7.88 -0.53
CA LEU A 134 -1.62 8.81 0.42
C LEU A 134 -2.30 9.99 -0.29
N ASP A 135 -1.66 10.57 -1.28
CA ASP A 135 -2.20 11.69 -2.05
C ASP A 135 -3.43 11.29 -2.88
N MET A 136 -3.39 10.11 -3.48
CA MET A 136 -4.54 9.51 -4.18
C MET A 136 -5.74 9.34 -3.24
N PHE A 137 -5.56 8.72 -2.07
CA PHE A 137 -6.65 8.54 -1.09
C PHE A 137 -7.16 9.86 -0.54
N ARG A 138 -6.28 10.85 -0.31
CA ARG A 138 -6.64 12.20 0.12
C ARG A 138 -7.51 12.89 -0.92
N THR A 139 -7.15 12.81 -2.19
CA THR A 139 -7.92 13.37 -3.31
C THR A 139 -9.32 12.77 -3.35
N GLU A 140 -9.46 11.45 -3.20
CA GLU A 140 -10.76 10.79 -3.19
C GLU A 140 -11.60 11.17 -1.96
N MET A 141 -10.97 11.31 -0.81
CA MET A 141 -11.66 11.81 0.39
C MET A 141 -12.17 13.22 0.20
N GLU A 142 -11.37 14.13 -0.36
CA GLU A 142 -11.79 15.50 -0.66
C GLU A 142 -12.96 15.53 -1.66
N ASN A 143 -12.95 14.69 -2.69
CA ASN A 143 -14.04 14.55 -3.63
C ASN A 143 -15.34 14.09 -2.93
N MET A 144 -15.25 13.10 -2.05
CA MET A 144 -16.39 12.64 -1.26
C MET A 144 -16.93 13.71 -0.32
N LEU A 145 -16.08 14.52 0.29
CA LEU A 145 -16.49 15.63 1.16
C LEU A 145 -17.16 16.76 0.36
N ASN A 146 -16.68 17.04 -0.84
CA ASN A 146 -17.18 18.13 -1.69
C ASN A 146 -18.49 17.77 -2.41
N TYR A 147 -18.64 16.52 -2.82
CA TYR A 147 -19.77 16.08 -3.67
C TYR A 147 -20.74 15.12 -2.98
N GLY A 148 -20.42 14.65 -1.76
CA GLY A 148 -21.27 13.79 -0.93
C GLY A 148 -21.58 12.44 -1.57
N GLU A 149 -22.74 11.88 -1.20
CA GLU A 149 -23.19 10.57 -1.74
C GLU A 149 -23.36 10.55 -3.27
N GLN A 150 -23.58 11.71 -3.88
CA GLN A 150 -23.66 11.82 -5.34
C GLN A 150 -22.34 11.44 -6.03
N TYR A 151 -21.20 11.62 -5.35
CA TYR A 151 -19.89 11.24 -5.91
C TYR A 151 -19.80 9.73 -6.17
N LEU A 152 -20.24 8.91 -5.23
CA LEU A 152 -20.28 7.44 -5.38
C LEU A 152 -21.15 7.03 -6.56
N ALA A 153 -22.34 7.64 -6.68
CA ALA A 153 -23.27 7.37 -7.79
C ALA A 153 -22.69 7.81 -9.14
N LEU A 154 -22.04 8.97 -9.21
CA LEU A 154 -21.42 9.48 -10.43
C LEU A 154 -20.27 8.60 -10.92
N GLN A 155 -19.42 8.09 -10.01
CA GLN A 155 -18.34 7.16 -10.35
C GLN A 155 -18.90 5.85 -10.91
N SER A 156 -19.95 5.29 -10.32
CA SER A 156 -20.62 4.08 -10.82
C SER A 156 -21.25 4.27 -12.20
N ILE A 157 -21.88 5.44 -12.47
CA ILE A 157 -22.49 5.78 -13.77
C ILE A 157 -21.41 6.02 -14.85
N ALA A 158 -20.35 6.71 -14.54
CA ALA A 158 -19.24 6.95 -15.47
C ALA A 158 -18.65 5.64 -15.97
N HIS A 159 -18.45 4.69 -15.06
CA HIS A 159 -17.94 3.36 -15.39
C HIS A 159 -18.90 2.55 -16.27
N SER A 160 -20.21 2.60 -16.03
CA SER A 160 -21.21 1.93 -16.88
C SER A 160 -21.15 2.41 -18.34
N LYS A 161 -20.80 3.69 -18.57
CA LYS A 161 -20.62 4.23 -19.94
C LYS A 161 -19.34 3.70 -20.60
N GLU A 162 -18.25 3.51 -19.88
CA GLU A 162 -17.01 2.93 -20.40
C GLU A 162 -17.23 1.49 -20.89
N ILE A 163 -17.95 0.68 -20.12
CA ILE A 163 -18.32 -0.69 -20.52
C ILE A 163 -19.15 -0.68 -21.81
N THR A 164 -20.14 0.20 -21.91
CA THR A 164 -21.01 0.30 -23.10
C THR A 164 -20.20 0.68 -24.35
N LEU A 165 -19.26 1.62 -24.24
CA LEU A 165 -18.38 2.03 -25.33
C LEU A 165 -17.41 0.90 -25.74
N SER A 166 -16.88 0.13 -24.80
CA SER A 166 -16.02 -1.02 -25.06
C SER A 166 -16.73 -2.14 -25.81
N LEU A 167 -18.01 -2.38 -25.53
CA LEU A 167 -18.83 -3.40 -26.21
C LEU A 167 -19.26 -3.00 -27.64
N ILE A 168 -19.26 -1.70 -27.97
CA ILE A 168 -19.61 -1.20 -29.32
C ILE A 168 -18.41 -1.31 -30.29
N HIS A 169 -17.20 -1.52 -29.80
CA HIS A 169 -15.96 -1.60 -30.59
C HIS A 169 -15.47 -3.04 -30.81
N ILE A 170 -16.29 -4.05 -30.52
CA ILE A 170 -16.11 -5.47 -30.88
C ILE A 170 -17.05 -5.80 -32.06
#